data_0b56b0aada8177b3bca6d828303e2b40
#
_entry.id   0b56b0aada8177b3bca6d828303e2b40
#
_cell.length_a   1.000
_cell.length_b   1.000
_cell.length_c   1.000
_cell.angle_alpha   90.00
_cell.angle_beta   90.00
_cell.angle_gamma   90.00
#
_symmetry.space_group_name_H-M   'P 1'
#
loop_
_entity.id
_entity.type
_entity.pdbx_description
1 polymer ?
#
loop_
_entity_poly.entity_id
_entity_poly.type
_entity_poly.pdbx_seq_one_letter_code
_entity_poly.pdbx_strand_id
1 'polypeptide(L)'
;MKNVLGIFAIVIIIVAGLACSTDDTTKANAVVDEANKFVAAANESVKKGSRLGDEFDQKVSAIKSKSDLADARDLGRNLMKEYDSMVDNFKKAGDKFDEASKLKIKDKHKEYLETKAKEMKLRSDYAVEMKKIPQALIDTDSKSDFTDTVKKLVAKIKTMTSDAQDLSDKGDKIVKENPDIMQQPK
;
A
#
# COMPACT_ATOMS: atom_id res chain seq x y z
N MET A 1 10.84 15.22 10.37
CA MET A 1 9.74 14.24 10.15
C MET A 1 10.31 12.80 10.10
N LYS A 2 11.14 12.43 11.09
CA LYS A 2 11.65 11.06 11.22
C LYS A 2 10.52 10.17 11.72
N ASN A 3 10.25 9.04 11.04
CA ASN A 3 9.38 7.92 11.44
C ASN A 3 7.92 7.90 10.94
N VAL A 4 7.58 8.43 9.76
CA VAL A 4 6.23 8.23 9.17
C VAL A 4 6.20 7.02 8.20
N LEU A 5 7.37 6.59 7.70
CA LEU A 5 7.46 5.40 6.87
C LEU A 5 7.77 4.15 7.72
N GLY A 6 6.77 3.70 8.48
CA GLY A 6 6.81 2.38 9.08
C GLY A 6 6.97 1.32 7.98
N ILE A 7 7.97 0.46 8.13
CA ILE A 7 8.28 -0.64 7.21
C ILE A 7 7.04 -1.56 7.16
N PHE A 8 6.28 -1.48 6.07
CA PHE A 8 5.20 -2.42 5.80
C PHE A 8 5.81 -3.74 5.31
N ALA A 9 6.15 -4.64 6.23
CA ALA A 9 6.46 -6.01 5.88
C ALA A 9 5.14 -6.71 5.46
N ILE A 10 4.94 -6.91 4.16
CA ILE A 10 3.83 -7.72 3.66
C ILE A 10 4.37 -9.14 3.49
N VAL A 11 3.82 -10.08 4.24
CA VAL A 11 4.12 -11.51 4.08
C VAL A 11 3.48 -11.98 2.78
N ILE A 12 4.32 -12.33 1.79
CA ILE A 12 3.87 -13.00 0.56
C ILE A 12 3.78 -14.49 0.87
N ILE A 13 2.57 -15.02 0.92
CA ILE A 13 2.34 -16.45 1.07
C ILE A 13 2.17 -17.04 -0.33
N ILE A 14 3.15 -17.84 -0.76
CA ILE A 14 3.11 -18.58 -2.03
C ILE A 14 2.36 -19.89 -1.76
N VAL A 15 1.24 -20.07 -2.45
CA VAL A 15 0.45 -21.29 -2.39
C VAL A 15 0.47 -21.93 -3.78
N ALA A 16 1.13 -23.08 -3.94
CA ALA A 16 1.12 -23.85 -5.18
C ALA A 16 0.50 -25.24 -4.94
N GLY A 17 -0.43 -25.68 -5.79
CA GLY A 17 -0.92 -27.06 -5.85
C GLY A 17 -2.37 -27.26 -6.34
N LEU A 18 -2.55 -28.25 -7.14
CA LEU A 18 -3.81 -28.64 -7.78
C LEU A 18 -4.53 -29.76 -7.02
N ALA A 19 -5.81 -29.59 -6.72
CA ALA A 19 -6.70 -30.69 -6.41
C ALA A 19 -8.17 -30.38 -6.76
N CYS A 20 -8.88 -31.35 -7.29
CA CYS A 20 -10.30 -31.29 -7.64
C CYS A 20 -11.15 -31.17 -6.35
N SER A 21 -11.68 -29.99 -6.06
CA SER A 21 -12.69 -29.78 -5.02
C SER A 21 -13.99 -29.29 -5.67
N THR A 22 -15.13 -29.61 -5.04
CA THR A 22 -16.45 -29.12 -5.46
C THR A 22 -16.67 -27.64 -5.15
N ASP A 23 -15.69 -26.98 -4.58
CA ASP A 23 -15.61 -25.55 -4.34
C ASP A 23 -14.59 -24.86 -5.28
N ASP A 24 -14.61 -23.54 -5.34
CA ASP A 24 -13.75 -22.75 -6.22
C ASP A 24 -12.38 -22.41 -5.57
N THR A 25 -11.92 -23.15 -4.54
CA THR A 25 -10.69 -22.81 -3.80
C THR A 25 -9.45 -22.74 -4.70
N THR A 26 -9.30 -23.68 -5.63
CA THR A 26 -8.17 -23.65 -6.59
C THR A 26 -8.20 -22.41 -7.46
N LYS A 27 -9.38 -22.02 -7.94
CA LYS A 27 -9.57 -20.81 -8.73
C LYS A 27 -9.30 -19.55 -7.89
N ALA A 28 -9.79 -19.52 -6.65
CA ALA A 28 -9.51 -18.42 -5.72
C ALA A 28 -8.02 -18.24 -5.48
N ASN A 29 -7.29 -19.34 -5.25
CA ASN A 29 -5.85 -19.32 -5.06
C ASN A 29 -5.10 -18.78 -6.28
N ALA A 30 -5.51 -19.15 -7.50
CA ALA A 30 -4.91 -18.59 -8.71
C ALA A 30 -5.11 -17.06 -8.82
N VAL A 31 -6.29 -16.55 -8.44
CA VAL A 31 -6.55 -15.10 -8.40
C VAL A 31 -5.75 -14.43 -7.28
N VAL A 32 -5.59 -15.08 -6.13
CA VAL A 32 -4.72 -14.59 -5.03
C VAL A 32 -3.25 -14.50 -5.47
N ASP A 33 -2.76 -15.46 -6.25
CA ASP A 33 -1.40 -15.40 -6.79
C ASP A 33 -1.20 -14.19 -7.71
N GLU A 34 -2.22 -13.82 -8.50
CA GLU A 34 -2.20 -12.58 -9.27
C GLU A 34 -2.19 -11.34 -8.35
N ALA A 35 -3.02 -11.32 -7.30
CA ALA A 35 -3.03 -10.25 -6.31
C ALA A 35 -1.65 -10.07 -5.68
N ASN A 36 -1.00 -11.16 -5.30
CA ASN A 36 0.33 -11.15 -4.68
C ASN A 36 1.42 -10.57 -5.59
N LYS A 37 1.32 -10.73 -6.91
CA LYS A 37 2.24 -10.07 -7.87
C LYS A 37 2.09 -8.54 -7.81
N PHE A 38 0.86 -8.04 -7.74
CA PHE A 38 0.61 -6.60 -7.59
C PHE A 38 1.07 -6.08 -6.23
N VAL A 39 0.85 -6.85 -5.14
CA VAL A 39 1.39 -6.52 -3.82
C VAL A 39 2.91 -6.42 -3.85
N ALA A 40 3.60 -7.36 -4.50
CA ALA A 40 5.06 -7.34 -4.63
C ALA A 40 5.53 -6.08 -5.40
N ALA A 41 4.86 -5.75 -6.52
CA ALA A 41 5.16 -4.55 -7.30
C ALA A 41 4.92 -3.26 -6.48
N ALA A 42 3.81 -3.18 -5.71
CA ALA A 42 3.55 -2.07 -4.82
C ALA A 42 4.65 -1.91 -3.76
N ASN A 43 5.12 -3.02 -3.17
CA ASN A 43 6.20 -3.02 -2.17
C ASN A 43 7.52 -2.51 -2.73
N GLU A 44 7.86 -2.81 -3.98
CA GLU A 44 9.04 -2.23 -4.63
C GLU A 44 8.90 -0.71 -4.77
N SER A 45 7.71 -0.21 -5.14
CA SER A 45 7.45 1.23 -5.18
C SER A 45 7.47 1.86 -3.78
N VAL A 46 6.99 1.16 -2.72
CA VAL A 46 7.11 1.60 -1.32
C VAL A 46 8.59 1.79 -0.94
N LYS A 47 9.46 0.83 -1.25
CA LYS A 47 10.91 0.94 -0.95
C LYS A 47 11.56 2.13 -1.67
N LYS A 48 11.26 2.30 -2.97
CA LYS A 48 11.77 3.43 -3.76
C LYS A 48 11.22 4.75 -3.24
N GLY A 49 9.91 4.81 -2.97
CA GLY A 49 9.22 5.97 -2.43
C GLY A 49 9.76 6.38 -1.06
N SER A 50 10.09 5.41 -0.18
CA SER A 50 10.72 5.68 1.11
C SER A 50 12.06 6.39 0.93
N ARG A 51 12.96 5.86 0.09
CA ARG A 51 14.26 6.47 -0.18
C ARG A 51 14.12 7.87 -0.77
N LEU A 52 13.28 8.01 -1.80
CA LEU A 52 13.02 9.32 -2.43
C LEU A 52 12.38 10.30 -1.45
N GLY A 53 11.54 9.83 -0.52
CA GLY A 53 10.93 10.63 0.53
C GLY A 53 11.95 11.19 1.52
N ASP A 54 12.91 10.37 1.94
CA ASP A 54 14.01 10.83 2.81
C ASP A 54 14.89 11.88 2.10
N GLU A 55 15.20 11.65 0.82
CA GLU A 55 15.95 12.62 0.00
C GLU A 55 15.14 13.92 -0.20
N PHE A 56 13.84 13.82 -0.42
CA PHE A 56 12.93 14.96 -0.56
C PHE A 56 12.88 15.80 0.72
N ASP A 57 12.71 15.16 1.88
CA ASP A 57 12.70 15.84 3.17
C ASP A 57 14.02 16.59 3.45
N GLN A 58 15.16 15.99 3.08
CA GLN A 58 16.47 16.63 3.19
C GLN A 58 16.56 17.85 2.27
N LYS A 59 16.17 17.71 1.00
CA LYS A 59 16.17 18.81 0.03
C LYS A 59 15.25 19.97 0.46
N VAL A 60 14.03 19.66 0.89
CA VAL A 60 13.07 20.67 1.39
C VAL A 60 13.63 21.42 2.60
N SER A 61 14.28 20.70 3.52
CA SER A 61 14.89 21.32 4.71
C SER A 61 16.06 22.24 4.37
N ALA A 62 16.78 21.94 3.27
CA ALA A 62 17.95 22.66 2.83
C ALA A 62 17.66 23.86 1.91
N ILE A 63 16.40 24.12 1.51
CA ILE A 63 16.03 25.21 0.58
C ILE A 63 16.47 26.58 1.13
N LYS A 64 17.38 27.24 0.40
CA LYS A 64 17.86 28.61 0.64
C LYS A 64 17.77 29.49 -0.60
N SER A 65 17.63 28.91 -1.78
CA SER A 65 17.62 29.60 -3.07
C SER A 65 16.50 29.08 -3.97
N LYS A 66 16.23 29.82 -5.07
CA LYS A 66 15.28 29.36 -6.11
C LYS A 66 15.75 28.06 -6.80
N SER A 67 17.07 27.88 -6.92
CA SER A 67 17.65 26.66 -7.49
C SER A 67 17.36 25.45 -6.59
N ASP A 68 17.56 25.59 -5.26
CA ASP A 68 17.27 24.50 -4.30
C ASP A 68 15.79 24.11 -4.34
N LEU A 69 14.91 25.11 -4.49
CA LEU A 69 13.46 24.87 -4.62
C LEU A 69 13.15 24.11 -5.92
N ALA A 70 13.79 24.45 -7.04
CA ALA A 70 13.61 23.74 -8.30
C ALA A 70 14.05 22.27 -8.18
N ASP A 71 15.21 22.01 -7.60
CA ASP A 71 15.74 20.67 -7.35
C ASP A 71 14.79 19.84 -6.46
N ALA A 72 14.27 20.45 -5.38
CA ALA A 72 13.33 19.78 -4.49
C ALA A 72 12.00 19.44 -5.20
N ARG A 73 11.51 20.33 -6.08
CA ARG A 73 10.32 20.10 -6.89
C ARG A 73 10.53 18.99 -7.93
N ASP A 74 11.72 18.89 -8.54
CA ASP A 74 12.04 17.81 -9.47
C ASP A 74 12.07 16.45 -8.76
N LEU A 75 12.68 16.39 -7.58
CA LEU A 75 12.65 15.20 -6.75
C LEU A 75 11.22 14.85 -6.31
N GLY A 76 10.41 15.85 -5.95
CA GLY A 76 8.99 15.69 -5.65
C GLY A 76 8.20 15.06 -6.80
N ARG A 77 8.46 15.49 -8.06
CA ARG A 77 7.84 14.88 -9.25
C ARG A 77 8.21 13.40 -9.41
N ASN A 78 9.45 13.02 -9.10
CA ASN A 78 9.86 11.62 -9.16
C ASN A 78 9.23 10.79 -8.03
N LEU A 79 9.13 11.35 -6.82
CA LEU A 79 8.45 10.72 -5.70
C LEU A 79 6.96 10.48 -6.00
N MET A 80 6.30 11.44 -6.66
CA MET A 80 4.90 11.29 -7.08
C MET A 80 4.69 10.11 -8.02
N LYS A 81 5.63 9.81 -8.93
CA LYS A 81 5.54 8.64 -9.83
C LYS A 81 5.54 7.32 -9.06
N GLU A 82 6.34 7.22 -7.99
CA GLU A 82 6.32 6.02 -7.13
C GLU A 82 5.00 5.91 -6.37
N TYR A 83 4.43 7.03 -5.88
CA TYR A 83 3.10 6.99 -5.28
C TYR A 83 2.01 6.60 -6.28
N ASP A 84 2.06 7.07 -7.53
CA ASP A 84 1.13 6.63 -8.58
C ASP A 84 1.25 5.12 -8.85
N SER A 85 2.47 4.59 -8.87
CA SER A 85 2.69 3.15 -8.98
C SER A 85 2.14 2.37 -7.78
N MET A 86 2.28 2.89 -6.55
CA MET A 86 1.68 2.30 -5.36
C MET A 86 0.15 2.27 -5.47
N VAL A 87 -0.47 3.40 -5.85
CA VAL A 87 -1.92 3.52 -6.03
C VAL A 87 -2.44 2.46 -6.99
N ASP A 88 -1.84 2.37 -8.18
CA ASP A 88 -2.26 1.44 -9.23
C ASP A 88 -2.11 -0.02 -8.80
N ASN A 89 -0.97 -0.39 -8.22
CA ASN A 89 -0.70 -1.76 -7.83
C ASN A 89 -1.51 -2.21 -6.60
N PHE A 90 -1.66 -1.36 -5.56
CA PHE A 90 -2.52 -1.70 -4.43
C PHE A 90 -3.99 -1.80 -4.82
N LYS A 91 -4.45 -0.93 -5.72
CA LYS A 91 -5.82 -1.02 -6.26
C LYS A 91 -6.03 -2.34 -6.99
N LYS A 92 -5.14 -2.70 -7.92
CA LYS A 92 -5.21 -3.99 -8.65
C LYS A 92 -5.17 -5.19 -7.70
N ALA A 93 -4.32 -5.15 -6.67
CA ALA A 93 -4.28 -6.19 -5.65
C ALA A 93 -5.61 -6.30 -4.89
N GLY A 94 -6.17 -5.16 -4.48
CA GLY A 94 -7.46 -5.10 -3.80
C GLY A 94 -8.60 -5.66 -4.65
N ASP A 95 -8.66 -5.28 -5.93
CA ASP A 95 -9.65 -5.77 -6.88
C ASP A 95 -9.54 -7.29 -7.06
N LYS A 96 -8.32 -7.86 -7.10
CA LYS A 96 -8.09 -9.30 -7.19
C LYS A 96 -8.47 -10.05 -5.91
N PHE A 97 -8.17 -9.53 -4.74
CA PHE A 97 -8.65 -10.14 -3.49
C PHE A 97 -10.17 -10.09 -3.38
N ASP A 98 -10.82 -9.01 -3.82
CA ASP A 98 -12.28 -8.90 -3.87
C ASP A 98 -12.89 -9.87 -4.91
N GLU A 99 -12.26 -10.05 -6.08
CA GLU A 99 -12.63 -11.06 -7.07
C GLU A 99 -12.59 -12.47 -6.47
N ALA A 100 -11.50 -12.83 -5.81
CA ALA A 100 -11.34 -14.14 -5.19
C ALA A 100 -12.36 -14.39 -4.06
N SER A 101 -12.70 -13.35 -3.29
CA SER A 101 -13.67 -13.47 -2.18
C SER A 101 -15.10 -13.78 -2.64
N LYS A 102 -15.44 -13.49 -3.90
CA LYS A 102 -16.77 -13.74 -4.48
C LYS A 102 -16.95 -15.16 -5.00
N LEU A 103 -15.89 -15.96 -5.00
CA LEU A 103 -15.93 -17.35 -5.41
C LEU A 103 -16.56 -18.23 -4.32
N LYS A 104 -16.99 -19.44 -4.71
CA LYS A 104 -17.55 -20.41 -3.77
C LYS A 104 -16.43 -21.09 -3.00
N ILE A 105 -16.06 -20.48 -1.88
CA ILE A 105 -15.00 -20.90 -0.98
C ILE A 105 -15.49 -20.92 0.47
N LYS A 106 -14.68 -21.46 1.40
CA LYS A 106 -15.00 -21.48 2.84
C LYS A 106 -15.17 -20.06 3.39
N ASP A 107 -16.14 -19.87 4.30
CA ASP A 107 -16.45 -18.54 4.88
C ASP A 107 -15.24 -17.86 5.50
N LYS A 108 -14.38 -18.59 6.20
CA LYS A 108 -13.16 -18.01 6.80
C LYS A 108 -12.13 -17.59 5.78
N HIS A 109 -12.01 -18.30 4.66
CA HIS A 109 -11.18 -17.89 3.53
C HIS A 109 -11.73 -16.63 2.87
N LYS A 110 -13.04 -16.57 2.67
CA LYS A 110 -13.74 -15.37 2.18
C LYS A 110 -13.49 -14.17 3.09
N GLU A 111 -13.69 -14.32 4.42
CA GLU A 111 -13.45 -13.26 5.40
C GLU A 111 -12.00 -12.72 5.33
N TYR A 112 -11.03 -13.62 5.18
CA TYR A 112 -9.62 -13.26 4.99
C TYR A 112 -9.44 -12.41 3.72
N LEU A 113 -9.96 -12.88 2.58
CA LEU A 113 -9.81 -12.20 1.29
C LEU A 113 -10.49 -10.83 1.28
N GLU A 114 -11.68 -10.70 1.86
CA GLU A 114 -12.36 -9.42 2.03
C GLU A 114 -11.57 -8.45 2.93
N THR A 115 -10.90 -8.98 3.96
CA THR A 115 -10.03 -8.18 4.83
C THR A 115 -8.81 -7.69 4.06
N LYS A 116 -8.17 -8.55 3.26
CA LYS A 116 -7.04 -8.16 2.39
C LYS A 116 -7.45 -7.15 1.31
N ALA A 117 -8.63 -7.31 0.72
CA ALA A 117 -9.16 -6.34 -0.25
C ALA A 117 -9.31 -4.94 0.38
N LYS A 118 -9.87 -4.86 1.59
CA LYS A 118 -10.01 -3.60 2.35
C LYS A 118 -8.66 -3.01 2.71
N GLU A 119 -7.72 -3.83 3.16
CA GLU A 119 -6.34 -3.40 3.45
C GLU A 119 -5.68 -2.78 2.22
N MET A 120 -5.72 -3.46 1.08
CA MET A 120 -5.11 -2.97 -0.16
C MET A 120 -5.75 -1.67 -0.65
N LYS A 121 -7.07 -1.55 -0.55
CA LYS A 121 -7.76 -0.29 -0.86
C LYS A 121 -7.28 0.85 0.03
N LEU A 122 -7.19 0.62 1.33
CA LEU A 122 -6.73 1.64 2.28
C LEU A 122 -5.27 2.03 2.03
N ARG A 123 -4.40 1.08 1.63
CA ARG A 123 -3.02 1.36 1.22
C ARG A 123 -2.95 2.18 -0.07
N SER A 124 -3.86 1.94 -1.01
CA SER A 124 -4.00 2.77 -2.22
C SER A 124 -4.41 4.20 -1.84
N ASP A 125 -5.42 4.36 -1.00
CA ASP A 125 -5.89 5.67 -0.52
C ASP A 125 -4.78 6.41 0.26
N TYR A 126 -4.01 5.69 1.08
CA TYR A 126 -2.82 6.22 1.76
C TYR A 126 -1.80 6.79 0.76
N ALA A 127 -1.49 6.05 -0.31
CA ALA A 127 -0.54 6.53 -1.34
C ALA A 127 -1.05 7.79 -2.05
N VAL A 128 -2.37 7.90 -2.28
CA VAL A 128 -3.00 9.13 -2.79
C VAL A 128 -2.78 10.32 -1.84
N GLU A 129 -2.93 10.13 -0.53
CA GLU A 129 -2.70 11.20 0.44
C GLU A 129 -1.20 11.56 0.55
N MET A 130 -0.30 10.57 0.50
CA MET A 130 1.15 10.80 0.50
C MET A 130 1.61 11.63 -0.71
N LYS A 131 1.02 11.39 -1.89
CA LYS A 131 1.30 12.15 -3.12
C LYS A 131 1.02 13.64 -2.98
N LYS A 132 0.08 14.04 -2.13
CA LYS A 132 -0.27 15.46 -1.91
C LYS A 132 0.85 16.25 -1.25
N ILE A 133 1.79 15.60 -0.54
CA ILE A 133 2.91 16.28 0.11
C ILE A 133 3.87 16.89 -0.93
N PRO A 134 4.48 16.12 -1.85
CA PRO A 134 5.30 16.73 -2.89
C PRO A 134 4.50 17.64 -3.82
N GLN A 135 3.22 17.33 -4.09
CA GLN A 135 2.36 18.21 -4.88
C GLN A 135 2.22 19.58 -4.23
N ALA A 136 2.03 19.67 -2.91
CA ALA A 136 1.94 20.95 -2.21
C ALA A 136 3.19 21.82 -2.35
N LEU A 137 4.40 21.20 -2.42
CA LEU A 137 5.64 21.95 -2.68
C LEU A 137 5.71 22.47 -4.14
N ILE A 138 5.15 21.71 -5.08
CA ILE A 138 5.12 22.10 -6.50
C ILE A 138 4.15 23.26 -6.71
N ASP A 139 3.02 23.27 -6.02
CA ASP A 139 1.91 24.20 -6.23
C ASP A 139 2.06 25.52 -5.46
N THR A 140 3.01 25.62 -4.51
CA THR A 140 3.18 26.83 -3.71
C THR A 140 4.63 27.34 -3.72
N ASP A 141 4.79 28.68 -3.73
CA ASP A 141 6.07 29.34 -3.46
C ASP A 141 6.22 29.76 -1.99
N SER A 142 5.17 29.54 -1.18
CA SER A 142 5.12 29.90 0.24
C SER A 142 5.54 28.70 1.11
N LYS A 143 6.64 28.86 1.86
CA LYS A 143 7.08 27.86 2.85
C LYS A 143 6.05 27.67 3.97
N SER A 144 5.33 28.73 4.34
CA SER A 144 4.28 28.64 5.37
C SER A 144 3.14 27.76 4.90
N ASP A 145 2.60 28.02 3.70
CA ASP A 145 1.46 27.29 3.14
C ASP A 145 1.79 25.81 2.93
N PHE A 146 3.01 25.52 2.44
CA PHE A 146 3.52 24.15 2.35
C PHE A 146 3.51 23.47 3.72
N THR A 147 4.09 24.12 4.74
CA THR A 147 4.19 23.56 6.09
C THR A 147 2.81 23.27 6.69
N ASP A 148 1.85 24.17 6.52
CA ASP A 148 0.50 24.01 7.06
C ASP A 148 -0.28 22.90 6.33
N THR A 149 -0.08 22.78 5.02
CA THR A 149 -0.65 21.68 4.24
C THR A 149 -0.08 20.34 4.71
N VAL A 150 1.23 20.24 4.87
CA VAL A 150 1.91 19.00 5.34
C VAL A 150 1.42 18.60 6.72
N LYS A 151 1.27 19.55 7.68
CA LYS A 151 0.77 19.23 9.02
C LYS A 151 -0.61 18.58 8.98
N LYS A 152 -1.52 19.08 8.14
CA LYS A 152 -2.88 18.52 7.99
C LYS A 152 -2.84 17.11 7.38
N LEU A 153 -2.01 16.91 6.37
CA LEU A 153 -1.85 15.61 5.71
C LEU A 153 -1.24 14.56 6.63
N VAL A 154 -0.20 14.90 7.41
CA VAL A 154 0.48 13.98 8.33
C VAL A 154 -0.48 13.37 9.35
N ALA A 155 -1.40 14.14 9.91
CA ALA A 155 -2.40 13.64 10.86
C ALA A 155 -3.30 12.56 10.20
N LYS A 156 -3.81 12.84 8.99
CA LYS A 156 -4.63 11.90 8.23
C LYS A 156 -3.86 10.63 7.85
N ILE A 157 -2.64 10.79 7.35
CA ILE A 157 -1.76 9.69 6.94
C ILE A 157 -1.47 8.77 8.13
N LYS A 158 -1.24 9.33 9.32
CA LYS A 158 -1.00 8.54 10.54
C LYS A 158 -2.21 7.65 10.89
N THR A 159 -3.42 8.18 10.81
CA THR A 159 -4.65 7.39 11.03
C THR A 159 -4.76 6.27 10.01
N MET A 160 -4.59 6.56 8.71
CA MET A 160 -4.67 5.55 7.66
C MET A 160 -3.61 4.46 7.81
N THR A 161 -2.42 4.80 8.31
CA THR A 161 -1.36 3.83 8.60
C THR A 161 -1.78 2.87 9.72
N SER A 162 -2.37 3.39 10.80
CA SER A 162 -2.89 2.57 11.91
C SER A 162 -4.00 1.64 11.42
N ASP A 163 -4.98 2.19 10.69
CA ASP A 163 -6.11 1.42 10.21
C ASP A 163 -5.69 0.30 9.23
N ALA A 164 -4.68 0.56 8.39
CA ALA A 164 -4.13 -0.46 7.50
C ALA A 164 -3.39 -1.56 8.27
N GLN A 165 -2.69 -1.22 9.35
CA GLN A 165 -2.05 -2.20 10.23
C GLN A 165 -3.09 -3.05 10.94
N ASP A 166 -4.17 -2.46 11.45
CA ASP A 166 -5.26 -3.19 12.11
C ASP A 166 -5.92 -4.21 11.16
N LEU A 167 -6.08 -3.84 9.88
CA LEU A 167 -6.57 -4.78 8.87
C LEU A 167 -5.57 -5.90 8.56
N SER A 168 -4.27 -5.59 8.52
CA SER A 168 -3.21 -6.58 8.35
C SER A 168 -3.22 -7.58 9.50
N ASP A 169 -3.23 -7.09 10.74
CA ASP A 169 -3.23 -7.90 11.96
C ASP A 169 -4.50 -8.77 12.05
N LYS A 170 -5.65 -8.22 11.62
CA LYS A 170 -6.89 -9.01 11.51
C LYS A 170 -6.74 -10.14 10.50
N GLY A 171 -6.16 -9.89 9.32
CA GLY A 171 -5.90 -10.92 8.32
C GLY A 171 -5.00 -12.03 8.86
N ASP A 172 -3.90 -11.67 9.52
CA ASP A 172 -2.95 -12.61 10.11
C ASP A 172 -3.60 -13.45 11.22
N LYS A 173 -4.47 -12.85 12.02
CA LYS A 173 -5.25 -13.56 13.05
C LYS A 173 -6.19 -14.58 12.42
N ILE A 174 -6.91 -14.24 11.35
CA ILE A 174 -7.80 -15.18 10.66
C ILE A 174 -7.01 -16.41 10.17
N VAL A 175 -5.85 -16.19 9.55
CA VAL A 175 -4.97 -17.29 9.08
C VAL A 175 -4.46 -18.12 10.24
N LYS A 176 -3.99 -17.51 11.31
CA LYS A 176 -3.48 -18.20 12.51
C LYS A 176 -4.53 -19.09 13.17
N GLU A 177 -5.77 -18.62 13.25
CA GLU A 177 -6.89 -19.36 13.83
C GLU A 177 -7.49 -20.41 12.89
N ASN A 178 -7.24 -20.29 11.58
CA ASN A 178 -7.79 -21.17 10.54
C ASN A 178 -6.70 -21.57 9.52
N PRO A 179 -5.68 -22.32 9.91
CA PRO A 179 -4.52 -22.61 9.05
C PRO A 179 -4.89 -23.42 7.79
N ASP A 180 -6.05 -24.07 7.77
CA ASP A 180 -6.56 -24.83 6.63
C ASP A 180 -7.03 -23.96 5.46
N ILE A 181 -7.31 -22.66 5.69
CA ILE A 181 -7.70 -21.75 4.59
C ILE A 181 -6.54 -21.44 3.65
N MET A 182 -5.31 -21.59 4.12
CA MET A 182 -4.10 -21.40 3.32
C MET A 182 -3.56 -22.73 2.78
N GLN A 183 -4.17 -23.88 3.16
CA GLN A 183 -3.80 -25.20 2.65
C GLN A 183 -4.62 -25.50 1.39
N GLN A 184 -3.92 -26.04 0.40
CA GLN A 184 -4.58 -26.53 -0.78
C GLN A 184 -5.38 -27.80 -0.46
N PRO A 185 -6.54 -28.00 -1.11
CA PRO A 185 -7.20 -29.29 -1.05
C PRO A 185 -6.23 -30.36 -1.56
N LYS A 186 -6.07 -31.43 -0.78
CA LYS A 186 -5.24 -32.59 -1.15
C LYS A 186 -5.89 -33.36 -2.28
#